data_6f833077361c5d7e6d381cd045fd22b1
#
_entry.id   6f833077361c5d7e6d381cd045fd22b1
#
_cell.length_a   1.000
_cell.length_b   1.000
_cell.length_c   1.000
_cell.angle_alpha   90.00
_cell.angle_beta   90.00
_cell.angle_gamma   90.00
#
_symmetry.space_group_name_H-M   'P 1'
#
loop_
_entity.id
_entity.type
_entity.pdbx_description
1 polymer ?
#
loop_
_entity_poly.entity_id
_entity_poly.type
_entity_poly.pdbx_seq_one_letter_code
_entity_poly.pdbx_strand_id
1 'polypeptide(L)' 'MEKTMEIKGMMCGHCEKHVKNALEAVDGVVSAEASHEKGTAVVQLSKEVADDVLKKAVEDVDYEVTGIH' A
#
# COMPACT_ATOMS: atom_id res chain seq x y z
N MET A 1 -5.07 -13.79 -1.45
CA MET A 1 -4.79 -13.23 -0.11
C MET A 1 -4.92 -11.72 -0.17
N GLU A 2 -5.34 -11.13 0.91
CA GLU A 2 -5.59 -9.70 0.98
C GLU A 2 -4.99 -9.15 2.26
N LYS A 3 -4.38 -7.97 2.17
CA LYS A 3 -3.88 -7.26 3.36
C LYS A 3 -4.32 -5.81 3.29
N THR A 4 -4.60 -5.25 4.45
CA THR A 4 -4.97 -3.84 4.60
C THR A 4 -3.84 -3.11 5.29
N MET A 5 -3.38 -2.02 4.69
CA MET A 5 -2.31 -1.20 5.24
C MET A 5 -2.87 0.13 5.69
N GLU A 6 -2.51 0.56 6.88
CA GLU A 6 -2.84 1.91 7.34
C GLU A 6 -1.67 2.81 7.00
N ILE A 7 -1.95 3.85 6.24
CA ILE A 7 -0.92 4.74 5.68
C ILE A 7 -1.19 6.17 6.10
N LYS A 8 -0.15 6.81 6.61
CA LYS A 8 -0.22 8.20 7.02
C LYS A 8 0.41 9.08 5.95
N GLY A 9 -0.20 10.21 5.66
CA GLY A 9 0.32 11.17 4.71
C GLY A 9 -0.36 11.19 3.37
N MET A 10 -1.31 10.29 3.12
CA MET A 10 -2.11 10.36 1.90
C MET A 10 -3.14 11.47 2.07
N MET A 11 -2.97 12.56 1.32
CA MET A 11 -3.79 13.75 1.48
C MET A 11 -4.75 13.97 0.31
N CYS A 12 -4.58 13.27 -0.80
CA CYS A 12 -5.38 13.51 -2.01
C CYS A 12 -5.31 12.32 -2.96
N GLY A 13 -6.05 12.41 -4.06
CA GLY A 13 -6.10 11.34 -5.05
C GLY A 13 -4.77 11.03 -5.73
N HIS A 14 -3.90 12.02 -5.86
CA HIS A 14 -2.56 11.78 -6.41
C HIS A 14 -1.73 10.89 -5.49
N CYS A 15 -1.90 11.07 -4.20
CA CYS A 15 -1.23 10.24 -3.21
C CYS A 15 -1.70 8.80 -3.31
N GLU A 16 -3.01 8.60 -3.49
CA GLU A 16 -3.57 7.26 -3.69
C GLU A 16 -2.93 6.57 -4.88
N LYS A 17 -2.77 7.29 -5.97
CA LYS A 17 -2.20 6.74 -7.20
C LYS A 17 -0.74 6.35 -7.00
N HIS A 18 0.03 7.18 -6.31
CA HIS A 18 1.44 6.89 -6.02
C HIS A 18 1.57 5.63 -5.16
N VAL A 19 0.76 5.51 -4.12
CA VAL A 19 0.77 4.34 -3.25
C VAL A 19 0.35 3.10 -4.01
N LYS A 20 -0.72 3.19 -4.79
CA LYS A 20 -1.20 2.08 -5.60
C LYS A 20 -0.12 1.57 -6.55
N ASN A 21 0.51 2.49 -7.29
CA ASN A 21 1.54 2.11 -8.25
C ASN A 21 2.74 1.47 -7.57
N ALA A 22 3.14 2.01 -6.42
CA ALA A 22 4.27 1.46 -5.66
C ALA A 22 3.97 0.05 -5.19
N LEU A 23 2.75 -0.19 -4.69
CA LEU A 23 2.37 -1.51 -4.21
C LEU A 23 2.23 -2.51 -5.36
N GLU A 24 1.67 -2.09 -6.49
CA GLU A 24 1.51 -2.97 -7.64
C GLU A 24 2.84 -3.34 -8.28
N ALA A 25 3.88 -2.58 -8.03
CA ALA A 25 5.22 -2.91 -8.50
C ALA A 25 5.89 -4.01 -7.67
N VAL A 26 5.32 -4.35 -6.52
CA VAL A 26 5.86 -5.41 -5.66
C VAL A 26 5.51 -6.77 -6.25
N ASP A 27 6.51 -7.66 -6.36
CA ASP A 27 6.28 -9.02 -6.83
C ASP A 27 5.36 -9.75 -5.87
N GLY A 28 4.30 -10.33 -6.40
CA GLY A 28 3.29 -11.02 -5.60
C GLY A 28 2.03 -10.20 -5.37
N VAL A 29 2.05 -8.90 -5.67
CA VAL A 29 0.86 -8.06 -5.58
C VAL A 29 0.14 -8.08 -6.92
N VAL A 30 -1.11 -8.52 -6.91
CA VAL A 30 -1.97 -8.60 -8.09
C VAL A 30 -2.59 -7.23 -8.38
N SER A 31 -3.09 -6.59 -7.33
CA SER A 31 -3.70 -5.27 -7.44
C SER A 31 -3.64 -4.57 -6.08
N ALA A 32 -3.79 -3.27 -6.11
CA ALA A 32 -3.83 -2.47 -4.88
C ALA A 32 -4.84 -1.34 -5.06
N GLU A 33 -5.51 -0.99 -3.98
CA GLU A 33 -6.40 0.16 -3.94
C GLU A 33 -6.05 0.99 -2.71
N ALA A 34 -5.99 2.29 -2.88
CA ALA A 34 -5.69 3.21 -1.79
C ALA A 34 -6.83 4.20 -1.61
N SER A 35 -7.08 4.59 -0.36
CA SER A 35 -8.10 5.58 -0.03
C SER A 35 -7.49 6.62 0.90
N HIS A 36 -7.41 7.86 0.44
CA HIS A 36 -6.88 8.95 1.26
C HIS A 36 -7.88 9.35 2.35
N GLU A 37 -9.16 9.14 2.13
CA GLU A 37 -10.18 9.46 3.13
C GLU A 37 -10.07 8.54 4.34
N LYS A 38 -9.79 7.26 4.10
CA LYS A 38 -9.65 6.27 5.16
C LYS A 38 -8.21 6.15 5.65
N GLY A 39 -7.25 6.66 4.89
CA GLY A 39 -5.84 6.49 5.20
C GLY A 39 -5.38 5.04 5.08
N THR A 40 -5.99 4.27 4.19
CA THR A 40 -5.68 2.85 4.04
C THR A 40 -5.40 2.47 2.60
N ALA A 41 -4.71 1.35 2.44
CA ALA A 41 -4.54 0.73 1.13
C ALA A 41 -4.79 -0.77 1.29
N VAL A 42 -5.56 -1.34 0.37
CA VAL A 42 -5.86 -2.76 0.37
C VAL A 42 -5.11 -3.40 -0.80
N VAL A 43 -4.34 -4.44 -0.52
CA VAL A 43 -3.57 -5.13 -1.55
C VAL A 43 -4.12 -6.55 -1.73
N GLN A 44 -4.23 -6.98 -2.98
CA GLN A 44 -4.58 -8.34 -3.32
C GLN A 44 -3.29 -9.06 -3.71
N LEU A 45 -3.04 -10.20 -3.10
CA LEU A 45 -1.79 -10.93 -3.26
C LEU A 45 -2.03 -12.27 -3.95
N SER A 46 -1.15 -12.63 -4.88
CA SER A 46 -1.18 -13.95 -5.53
C SER A 46 -0.36 -14.96 -4.73
N LYS A 47 0.51 -14.47 -3.86
CA LYS A 47 1.35 -15.29 -2.98
C LYS A 47 1.62 -14.52 -1.72
N GLU A 48 2.18 -15.16 -0.72
CA GLU A 48 2.52 -14.49 0.52
C GLU A 48 3.64 -13.48 0.29
N VAL A 49 3.41 -12.26 0.74
CA VAL A 49 4.40 -11.16 0.68
C VAL A 49 4.59 -10.66 2.10
N ALA A 50 5.82 -10.53 2.53
CA ALA A 50 6.13 -10.06 3.87
C ALA A 50 5.66 -8.61 4.07
N ASP A 51 5.19 -8.31 5.27
CA ASP A 51 4.73 -6.96 5.62
C ASP A 51 5.84 -5.93 5.40
N ASP A 52 7.08 -6.28 5.70
CA ASP A 52 8.23 -5.39 5.52
C ASP A 52 8.41 -4.97 4.07
N VAL A 53 8.13 -5.86 3.14
CA VAL A 53 8.25 -5.57 1.70
C VAL A 53 7.21 -4.54 1.29
N LEU A 54 5.98 -4.73 1.74
CA LEU A 54 4.89 -3.80 1.45
C LEU A 54 5.14 -2.44 2.10
N LYS A 55 5.59 -2.45 3.35
CA LYS A 55 5.91 -1.24 4.08
C LYS A 55 6.99 -0.43 3.37
N LYS A 56 8.05 -1.09 2.95
CA LYS A 56 9.16 -0.43 2.25
C LYS A 56 8.71 0.18 0.93
N ALA A 57 7.84 -0.51 0.19
CA ALA A 57 7.33 0.01 -1.07
C ALA A 57 6.60 1.33 -0.87
N VAL A 58 5.82 1.44 0.20
CA VAL A 58 5.10 2.67 0.52
C VAL A 58 6.05 3.75 1.04
N GLU A 59 7.02 3.37 1.87
CA GLU A 59 7.99 4.32 2.40
C GLU A 59 8.87 4.92 1.31
N ASP A 60 9.14 4.15 0.26
CA ASP A 60 9.96 4.62 -0.87
C ASP A 60 9.28 5.76 -1.65
N VAL A 61 7.97 5.93 -1.50
CA VAL A 61 7.25 7.05 -2.12
C VAL A 61 6.85 8.10 -1.09
N ASP A 62 7.58 8.15 0.03
CA ASP A 62 7.46 9.17 1.07
C ASP A 62 6.19 9.15 1.89
N TYR A 63 5.62 7.98 2.09
CA TYR A 63 4.48 7.80 2.99
C TYR A 63 4.88 6.89 4.15
N GLU A 64 4.14 6.98 5.24
CA GLU A 64 4.40 6.19 6.43
C GLU A 64 3.32 5.13 6.60
N VAL A 65 3.74 3.89 6.84
CA VAL A 65 2.81 2.80 7.17
C VAL A 65 2.75 2.67 8.68
N THR A 66 1.55 2.81 9.23
CA THR A 66 1.33 2.75 10.68
C THR A 66 0.84 1.38 11.12
N GLY A 67 0.35 0.57 10.21
CA GLY A 67 -0.09 -0.78 10.54
C GLY A 67 -0.42 -1.58 9.29
N ILE A 68 -0.34 -2.90 9.40
CA ILE A 68 -0.72 -3.84 8.33
C ILE A 68 -1.51 -4.96 8.99
N HIS A 69 -2.67 -5.28 8.42
CA HIS A 69 -3.50 -6.36 8.96
C HIS A 69 -4.42 -6.99 7.93
#